data_4d2f03eaf01bf7c3c62b32ad87813b19
#
_entry.id   4d2f03eaf01bf7c3c62b32ad87813b19
#
_cell.length_a   1.000
_cell.length_b   1.000
_cell.length_c   1.000
_cell.angle_alpha   90.00
_cell.angle_beta   90.00
_cell.angle_gamma   90.00
#
_symmetry.space_group_name_H-M   'P 1'
#
loop_
_entity.id
_entity.type
_entity.pdbx_description
1 polymer ?
#
loop_
_entity_poly.entity_id
_entity_poly.type
_entity_poly.pdbx_seq_one_letter_code
_entity_poly.pdbx_strand_id
1 'polypeptide(L)'
;MKSLVVFALLLAIAVSTNAQVSSHAPTAQPASPSASPDAAFLINDKAVARVNGAVLTDRDLLREMLQIFPYASQHNGFPKEQEASIRQGALQMIIFEELVYQEALRRKLTVPAQELNQSEADFKKQFHSADEYQQYLTREMGGSEQNVRDKIKRSLLIEQVLKSDVEAKSTVSWADVKAYYDKHSAKFLVPESFSFQLISILPPRNPSPDHQKEGLRRANEVWKTAKATKSYQEFGILAEKVSEDDFRVNMGDHKSVERDQLPPQVVKALLDMKPGQVSDVIQVEQAYTIIRLNAHTLAKEQPFEDVKSELRTDLQKNKYEHLRAALDKRLRENAKVEVL
;
A
#
# COMPACT_ATOMS: atom_id res chain seq x y z
N MET A 1 -4.69 25.36 25.59
CA MET A 1 -3.38 24.75 25.34
C MET A 1 -3.63 23.26 25.17
N LYS A 2 -3.80 22.77 23.95
CA LYS A 2 -3.87 21.33 23.61
C LYS A 2 -2.96 21.09 22.41
N SER A 3 -1.83 20.44 22.65
CA SER A 3 -0.85 20.03 21.66
C SER A 3 -1.47 19.04 20.69
N LEU A 4 -1.42 19.36 19.40
CA LEU A 4 -1.63 18.42 18.31
C LEU A 4 -0.30 17.68 18.06
N VAL A 5 -0.27 16.41 18.34
CA VAL A 5 0.82 15.51 17.95
C VAL A 5 0.49 14.97 16.56
N VAL A 6 1.25 15.41 15.58
CA VAL A 6 1.21 14.87 14.20
C VAL A 6 2.05 13.60 14.19
N PHE A 7 1.40 12.44 14.06
CA PHE A 7 2.07 11.17 13.79
C PHE A 7 2.25 11.02 12.27
N ALA A 8 3.47 11.18 11.79
CA ALA A 8 3.86 10.81 10.44
C ALA A 8 4.09 9.28 10.40
N LEU A 9 3.16 8.55 9.82
CA LEU A 9 3.30 7.13 9.54
C LEU A 9 3.92 6.97 8.15
N LEU A 10 5.19 6.58 8.09
CA LEU A 10 5.84 6.10 6.88
C LEU A 10 5.29 4.70 6.57
N LEU A 11 4.37 4.63 5.61
CA LEU A 11 3.86 3.35 5.10
C LEU A 11 4.70 2.97 3.88
N ALA A 12 5.35 1.80 3.95
CA ALA A 12 5.97 1.14 2.81
C ALA A 12 4.88 0.82 1.77
N ILE A 13 5.04 1.36 0.57
CA ILE A 13 4.08 1.22 -0.52
C ILE A 13 4.32 -0.14 -1.19
N ALA A 14 3.50 -1.12 -0.85
CA ALA A 14 3.17 -2.17 -1.81
C ALA A 14 2.33 -1.51 -2.90
N VAL A 15 2.80 -1.56 -4.15
CA VAL A 15 2.11 -1.00 -5.32
C VAL A 15 0.88 -1.86 -5.60
N SER A 16 -0.18 -1.61 -4.88
CA SER A 16 -1.53 -1.91 -5.33
C SER A 16 -2.00 -0.67 -6.10
N THR A 17 -2.31 -0.83 -7.36
CA THR A 17 -2.89 0.21 -8.23
C THR A 17 -4.30 0.55 -7.76
N ASN A 18 -4.40 1.24 -6.63
CA ASN A 18 -5.63 1.81 -6.13
C ASN A 18 -5.62 3.30 -6.47
N ALA A 19 -6.22 3.63 -7.61
CA ALA A 19 -6.52 5.01 -7.94
C ALA A 19 -7.45 5.57 -6.85
N GLN A 20 -6.89 6.29 -5.88
CA GLN A 20 -7.68 7.12 -4.98
C GLN A 20 -8.32 8.23 -5.80
N VAL A 21 -9.65 8.23 -5.88
CA VAL A 21 -10.37 9.44 -6.23
C VAL A 21 -10.29 10.35 -5.04
N SER A 22 -9.30 11.22 -5.03
CA SER A 22 -9.39 12.43 -4.23
C SER A 22 -10.56 13.24 -4.78
N SER A 23 -11.42 13.75 -3.91
CA SER A 23 -12.44 14.74 -4.26
C SER A 23 -11.73 15.89 -4.99
N HIS A 24 -12.01 16.05 -6.28
CA HIS A 24 -11.28 17.00 -7.11
C HIS A 24 -11.84 18.41 -6.95
N ALA A 25 -11.71 18.98 -5.77
CA ALA A 25 -11.53 20.42 -5.72
C ALA A 25 -10.19 20.72 -6.44
N PRO A 26 -10.12 21.72 -7.34
CA PRO A 26 -8.86 22.05 -7.99
C PRO A 26 -7.84 22.37 -6.90
N THR A 27 -6.91 21.45 -6.65
CA THR A 27 -5.81 21.67 -5.72
C THR A 27 -4.78 22.54 -6.45
N ALA A 28 -4.50 23.71 -5.91
CA ALA A 28 -3.32 24.46 -6.28
C ALA A 28 -2.12 23.71 -5.71
N GLN A 29 -1.38 22.98 -6.54
CA GLN A 29 -0.03 22.58 -6.16
C GLN A 29 0.86 23.82 -6.21
N PRO A 30 1.54 24.18 -5.10
CA PRO A 30 2.52 25.25 -5.14
C PRO A 30 3.63 24.86 -6.12
N ALA A 31 3.80 25.66 -7.17
CA ALA A 31 4.90 25.51 -8.09
C ALA A 31 6.19 25.84 -7.32
N SER A 32 7.07 24.83 -7.13
CA SER A 32 8.43 25.07 -6.67
C SER A 32 9.13 26.05 -7.63
N PRO A 33 9.83 27.11 -7.16
CA PRO A 33 10.33 28.18 -8.01
C PRO A 33 11.62 27.86 -8.80
N SER A 34 11.87 26.64 -9.20
CA SER A 34 13.07 26.31 -9.97
C SER A 34 12.85 25.17 -10.96
N ALA A 35 12.29 25.48 -12.05
CA ALA A 35 12.30 24.94 -13.39
C ALA A 35 10.92 25.15 -13.99
N SER A 36 10.84 25.79 -15.14
CA SER A 36 9.56 25.83 -15.87
C SER A 36 9.15 24.40 -16.18
N PRO A 37 8.02 23.89 -15.65
CA PRO A 37 7.54 22.54 -15.98
C PRO A 37 7.34 22.35 -17.49
N ASP A 38 7.12 23.43 -18.20
CA ASP A 38 6.91 23.46 -19.64
C ASP A 38 8.11 23.01 -20.49
N ALA A 39 9.32 22.98 -19.93
CA ALA A 39 10.49 22.49 -20.64
C ALA A 39 10.63 20.95 -20.61
N ALA A 40 10.01 20.29 -19.64
CA ALA A 40 10.06 18.83 -19.48
C ALA A 40 8.92 18.12 -20.22
N PHE A 41 7.78 18.80 -20.46
CA PHE A 41 6.60 18.21 -21.07
C PHE A 41 6.11 19.07 -22.23
N LEU A 42 6.22 18.56 -23.47
CA LEU A 42 5.65 19.23 -24.66
C LEU A 42 4.13 19.10 -24.64
N ILE A 43 3.44 20.13 -24.15
CA ILE A 43 1.98 20.23 -24.18
C ILE A 43 1.57 20.99 -25.43
N ASN A 44 0.78 20.36 -26.29
CA ASN A 44 0.31 20.93 -27.55
C ASN A 44 -1.23 21.05 -27.63
N ASP A 45 -1.93 20.84 -26.51
CA ASP A 45 -3.41 20.74 -26.42
C ASP A 45 -3.98 19.71 -27.40
N LYS A 46 -3.19 18.67 -27.69
CA LYS A 46 -3.58 17.57 -28.58
C LYS A 46 -4.63 16.69 -27.92
N ALA A 47 -5.64 16.33 -28.68
CA ALA A 47 -6.66 15.40 -28.20
C ALA A 47 -6.03 14.03 -27.89
N VAL A 48 -6.31 13.49 -26.69
CA VAL A 48 -5.91 12.14 -26.26
C VAL A 48 -7.10 11.20 -26.12
N ALA A 49 -8.31 11.74 -25.93
CA ALA A 49 -9.55 10.99 -25.97
C ALA A 49 -10.74 11.88 -26.32
N ARG A 50 -11.85 11.24 -26.71
CA ARG A 50 -13.16 11.89 -26.86
C ARG A 50 -14.21 11.10 -26.08
N VAL A 51 -15.08 11.80 -25.36
CA VAL A 51 -16.17 11.22 -24.59
C VAL A 51 -17.47 11.89 -24.98
N ASN A 52 -18.33 11.21 -25.74
CA ASN A 52 -19.58 11.78 -26.30
C ASN A 52 -19.36 13.11 -27.04
N GLY A 53 -18.22 13.26 -27.72
CA GLY A 53 -17.83 14.47 -28.43
C GLY A 53 -17.01 15.48 -27.61
N ALA A 54 -17.00 15.41 -26.28
CA ALA A 54 -16.10 16.22 -25.46
C ALA A 54 -14.65 15.78 -25.67
N VAL A 55 -13.75 16.73 -25.89
CA VAL A 55 -12.33 16.48 -26.15
C VAL A 55 -11.54 16.57 -24.84
N LEU A 56 -10.78 15.53 -24.54
CA LEU A 56 -9.78 15.50 -23.46
C LEU A 56 -8.39 15.66 -24.08
N THR A 57 -7.57 16.53 -23.48
CA THR A 57 -6.29 16.94 -24.06
C THR A 57 -5.10 16.31 -23.34
N ASP A 58 -3.92 16.39 -23.96
CA ASP A 58 -2.65 16.01 -23.33
C ASP A 58 -2.35 16.87 -22.08
N ARG A 59 -2.85 18.09 -22.00
CA ARG A 59 -2.79 18.95 -20.81
C ARG A 59 -3.61 18.35 -19.65
N ASP A 60 -4.83 17.88 -19.93
CA ASP A 60 -5.67 17.23 -18.92
C ASP A 60 -5.02 15.94 -18.43
N LEU A 61 -4.48 15.16 -19.38
CA LEU A 61 -3.78 13.92 -19.09
C LEU A 61 -2.53 14.16 -18.23
N LEU A 62 -1.68 15.12 -18.60
CA LEU A 62 -0.48 15.43 -17.83
C LEU A 62 -0.82 15.90 -16.41
N ARG A 63 -1.86 16.73 -16.26
CA ARG A 63 -2.32 17.17 -14.95
C ARG A 63 -2.69 15.99 -14.06
N GLU A 64 -3.42 15.02 -14.60
CA GLU A 64 -3.80 13.82 -13.87
C GLU A 64 -2.59 12.91 -13.60
N MET A 65 -1.67 12.74 -14.54
CA MET A 65 -0.42 12.01 -14.31
C MET A 65 0.38 12.59 -13.15
N LEU A 66 0.45 13.93 -13.04
CA LEU A 66 1.13 14.62 -11.93
C LEU A 66 0.38 14.48 -10.60
N GLN A 67 -0.94 14.30 -10.59
CA GLN A 67 -1.69 13.97 -9.38
C GLN A 67 -1.40 12.54 -8.90
N ILE A 68 -1.31 11.58 -9.83
CA ILE A 68 -0.95 10.19 -9.52
C ILE A 68 0.49 10.09 -9.02
N PHE A 69 1.41 10.85 -9.62
CA PHE A 69 2.82 10.82 -9.28
C PHE A 69 3.39 12.25 -9.12
N PRO A 70 3.13 12.93 -7.99
CA PRO A 70 3.53 14.33 -7.77
C PRO A 70 5.03 14.57 -7.84
N TYR A 71 5.85 13.56 -7.53
CA TYR A 71 7.31 13.66 -7.56
C TYR A 71 7.88 13.96 -8.95
N ALA A 72 7.15 13.67 -10.03
CA ALA A 72 7.60 13.96 -11.39
C ALA A 72 7.83 15.45 -11.64
N SER A 73 7.12 16.34 -10.94
CA SER A 73 7.32 17.79 -11.04
C SER A 73 8.61 18.29 -10.39
N GLN A 74 9.16 17.53 -9.44
CA GLN A 74 10.39 17.88 -8.69
C GLN A 74 11.63 17.14 -9.21
N HIS A 75 11.43 16.07 -9.97
CA HIS A 75 12.48 15.23 -10.56
C HIS A 75 12.26 15.20 -12.07
N ASN A 76 13.28 14.98 -12.86
CA ASN A 76 13.28 15.05 -14.32
C ASN A 76 12.21 14.19 -15.05
N GLY A 77 10.92 14.27 -14.62
CA GLY A 77 9.78 13.58 -15.20
C GLY A 77 9.41 12.27 -14.51
N PHE A 78 8.64 11.44 -15.20
CA PHE A 78 8.16 10.15 -14.71
C PHE A 78 9.23 9.06 -14.85
N PRO A 79 9.30 8.07 -13.93
CA PRO A 79 10.16 6.91 -14.09
C PRO A 79 9.77 6.15 -15.37
N LYS A 80 10.76 5.89 -16.25
CA LYS A 80 10.51 5.27 -17.58
C LYS A 80 9.74 3.96 -17.51
N GLU A 81 9.99 3.15 -16.48
CA GLU A 81 9.34 1.84 -16.29
C GLU A 81 7.87 1.97 -15.83
N GLN A 82 7.49 3.11 -15.24
CA GLN A 82 6.15 3.35 -14.69
C GLN A 82 5.33 4.32 -15.55
N GLU A 83 5.96 5.09 -16.42
CA GLU A 83 5.31 6.15 -17.19
C GLU A 83 4.10 5.64 -17.99
N ALA A 84 4.24 4.50 -18.66
CA ALA A 84 3.16 3.91 -19.44
C ALA A 84 1.95 3.53 -18.57
N SER A 85 2.19 2.96 -17.39
CA SER A 85 1.12 2.59 -16.46
C SER A 85 0.45 3.81 -15.81
N ILE A 86 1.24 4.83 -15.44
CA ILE A 86 0.73 6.12 -14.92
C ILE A 86 -0.13 6.80 -15.98
N ARG A 87 0.36 6.87 -17.22
CA ARG A 87 -0.36 7.46 -18.36
C ARG A 87 -1.69 6.74 -18.62
N GLN A 88 -1.68 5.41 -18.63
CA GLN A 88 -2.90 4.62 -18.81
C GLN A 88 -3.88 4.85 -17.66
N GLY A 89 -3.43 4.84 -16.42
CA GLY A 89 -4.24 5.14 -15.25
C GLY A 89 -4.87 6.53 -15.33
N ALA A 90 -4.06 7.56 -15.59
CA ALA A 90 -4.51 8.94 -15.75
C ALA A 90 -5.55 9.09 -16.87
N LEU A 91 -5.33 8.45 -18.02
CA LEU A 91 -6.29 8.48 -19.12
C LEU A 91 -7.65 7.89 -18.72
N GLN A 92 -7.68 6.77 -18.01
CA GLN A 92 -8.92 6.18 -17.52
C GLN A 92 -9.62 7.10 -16.51
N MET A 93 -8.85 7.81 -15.68
CA MET A 93 -9.38 8.76 -14.70
C MET A 93 -10.05 9.96 -15.36
N ILE A 94 -9.39 10.64 -16.29
CA ILE A 94 -9.98 11.81 -16.96
C ILE A 94 -11.21 11.43 -17.80
N ILE A 95 -11.23 10.23 -18.40
CA ILE A 95 -12.41 9.70 -19.10
C ILE A 95 -13.56 9.48 -18.11
N PHE A 96 -13.29 8.85 -16.97
CA PHE A 96 -14.30 8.61 -15.94
C PHE A 96 -14.86 9.93 -15.37
N GLU A 97 -14.01 10.91 -15.09
CA GLU A 97 -14.44 12.23 -14.63
C GLU A 97 -15.36 12.93 -15.63
N GLU A 98 -15.02 12.88 -16.91
CA GLU A 98 -15.87 13.44 -17.96
C GLU A 98 -17.23 12.74 -18.00
N LEU A 99 -17.25 11.40 -17.89
CA LEU A 99 -18.49 10.62 -17.85
C LEU A 99 -19.36 10.99 -16.63
N VAL A 100 -18.76 11.14 -15.46
CA VAL A 100 -19.47 11.53 -14.22
C VAL A 100 -20.00 12.96 -14.33
N TYR A 101 -19.22 13.89 -14.92
CA TYR A 101 -19.66 15.24 -15.17
C TYR A 101 -20.88 15.30 -16.11
N GLN A 102 -20.83 14.55 -17.22
CA GLN A 102 -21.96 14.46 -18.14
C GLN A 102 -23.20 13.85 -17.48
N GLU A 103 -23.01 12.88 -16.59
CA GLU A 103 -24.11 12.33 -15.78
C GLU A 103 -24.71 13.38 -14.83
N ALA A 104 -23.88 14.22 -14.19
CA ALA A 104 -24.37 15.34 -13.40
C ALA A 104 -25.24 16.31 -14.21
N LEU A 105 -24.80 16.65 -15.43
CA LEU A 105 -25.56 17.49 -16.36
C LEU A 105 -26.86 16.81 -16.81
N ARG A 106 -26.82 15.53 -17.13
CA ARG A 106 -27.99 14.73 -17.50
C ARG A 106 -29.04 14.69 -16.38
N ARG A 107 -28.58 14.62 -15.12
CA ARG A 107 -29.44 14.70 -13.92
C ARG A 107 -29.89 16.13 -13.61
N LYS A 108 -29.42 17.13 -14.34
CA LYS A 108 -29.68 18.55 -14.10
C LYS A 108 -29.28 18.99 -12.69
N LEU A 109 -28.17 18.44 -12.18
CA LEU A 109 -27.63 18.86 -10.89
C LEU A 109 -27.16 20.31 -10.95
N THR A 110 -27.32 21.03 -9.86
CA THR A 110 -26.93 22.43 -9.75
C THR A 110 -26.08 22.63 -8.48
N VAL A 111 -25.16 23.58 -8.55
CA VAL A 111 -24.35 24.00 -7.40
C VAL A 111 -24.95 25.28 -6.85
N PRO A 112 -25.33 25.34 -5.57
CA PRO A 112 -25.79 26.58 -4.92
C PRO A 112 -24.75 27.69 -5.03
N ALA A 113 -25.18 28.92 -5.28
CA ALA A 113 -24.27 30.05 -5.44
C ALA A 113 -23.38 30.28 -4.19
N GLN A 114 -23.93 30.05 -3.00
CA GLN A 114 -23.19 30.18 -1.74
C GLN A 114 -22.06 29.15 -1.66
N GLU A 115 -22.32 27.90 -2.01
CA GLU A 115 -21.33 26.81 -2.02
C GLU A 115 -20.21 27.08 -3.03
N LEU A 116 -20.58 27.52 -4.24
CA LEU A 116 -19.63 27.88 -5.27
C LEU A 116 -18.72 29.04 -4.86
N ASN A 117 -19.29 30.10 -4.27
CA ASN A 117 -18.52 31.25 -3.79
C ASN A 117 -17.60 30.88 -2.63
N GLN A 118 -18.06 29.99 -1.74
CA GLN A 118 -17.22 29.48 -0.64
C GLN A 118 -16.05 28.66 -1.19
N SER A 119 -16.32 27.75 -2.14
CA SER A 119 -15.28 26.91 -2.75
C SER A 119 -14.26 27.75 -3.54
N GLU A 120 -14.66 28.83 -4.18
CA GLU A 120 -13.76 29.79 -4.84
C GLU A 120 -12.86 30.50 -3.81
N ALA A 121 -13.45 30.96 -2.69
CA ALA A 121 -12.70 31.60 -1.63
C ALA A 121 -11.69 30.64 -0.98
N ASP A 122 -12.09 29.39 -0.76
CA ASP A 122 -11.22 28.37 -0.18
C ASP A 122 -10.12 27.93 -1.16
N PHE A 123 -10.42 27.88 -2.45
CA PHE A 123 -9.42 27.65 -3.49
C PHE A 123 -8.36 28.76 -3.50
N LYS A 124 -8.78 30.04 -3.45
CA LYS A 124 -7.85 31.19 -3.42
C LYS A 124 -6.95 31.18 -2.19
N LYS A 125 -7.41 30.68 -1.04
CA LYS A 125 -6.61 30.57 0.19
C LYS A 125 -5.48 29.53 0.10
N GLN A 126 -5.49 28.64 -0.89
CA GLN A 126 -4.42 27.65 -1.07
C GLN A 126 -3.11 28.26 -1.60
N PHE A 127 -3.17 29.47 -2.14
CA PHE A 127 -2.02 30.23 -2.61
C PHE A 127 -1.42 31.06 -1.48
N HIS A 128 -0.09 31.09 -1.42
CA HIS A 128 0.63 31.85 -0.36
C HIS A 128 0.58 33.35 -0.59
N SER A 129 0.32 33.80 -1.80
CA SER A 129 0.23 35.22 -2.16
C SER A 129 -0.75 35.48 -3.32
N ALA A 130 -1.19 36.73 -3.47
CA ALA A 130 -1.98 37.16 -4.61
C ALA A 130 -1.21 36.99 -5.94
N ASP A 131 0.09 37.22 -5.93
CA ASP A 131 0.93 37.08 -7.12
C ASP A 131 1.03 35.61 -7.59
N GLU A 132 1.12 34.68 -6.66
CA GLU A 132 1.10 33.24 -6.96
C GLU A 132 -0.23 32.84 -7.60
N TYR A 133 -1.35 33.32 -7.08
CA TYR A 133 -2.67 33.11 -7.68
C TYR A 133 -2.77 33.73 -9.09
N GLN A 134 -2.23 34.93 -9.30
CA GLN A 134 -2.22 35.55 -10.63
C GLN A 134 -1.35 34.79 -11.64
N GLN A 135 -0.23 34.24 -11.21
CA GLN A 135 0.60 33.36 -12.03
C GLN A 135 -0.17 32.09 -12.42
N TYR A 136 -0.83 31.44 -11.46
CA TYR A 136 -1.69 30.28 -11.73
C TYR A 136 -2.79 30.66 -12.72
N LEU A 137 -3.48 31.75 -12.49
CA LEU A 137 -4.56 32.23 -13.36
C LEU A 137 -4.09 32.42 -14.80
N THR A 138 -2.93 33.05 -15.00
CA THR A 138 -2.36 33.30 -16.31
C THR A 138 -1.92 32.01 -16.98
N ARG A 139 -1.21 31.12 -16.29
CA ARG A 139 -0.65 29.90 -16.86
C ARG A 139 -1.69 28.81 -17.14
N GLU A 140 -2.57 28.59 -16.18
CA GLU A 140 -3.49 27.44 -16.20
C GLU A 140 -4.90 27.78 -16.65
N MET A 141 -5.32 29.04 -16.48
CA MET A 141 -6.71 29.47 -16.70
C MET A 141 -6.86 30.54 -17.80
N GLY A 142 -5.78 30.81 -18.57
CA GLY A 142 -5.79 31.81 -19.60
C GLY A 142 -6.12 33.22 -19.10
N GLY A 143 -5.80 33.54 -17.86
CA GLY A 143 -6.08 34.84 -17.22
C GLY A 143 -7.54 35.02 -16.79
N SER A 144 -8.38 33.98 -16.82
CA SER A 144 -9.82 34.10 -16.61
C SER A 144 -10.28 33.54 -15.25
N GLU A 145 -10.78 34.42 -14.37
CA GLU A 145 -11.48 34.03 -13.14
C GLU A 145 -12.72 33.16 -13.43
N GLN A 146 -13.38 33.40 -14.55
CA GLN A 146 -14.55 32.62 -14.94
C GLN A 146 -14.16 31.15 -15.24
N ASN A 147 -13.00 30.92 -15.84
CA ASN A 147 -12.50 29.56 -16.08
C ASN A 147 -12.21 28.81 -14.75
N VAL A 148 -11.70 29.51 -13.73
CA VAL A 148 -11.55 28.96 -12.37
C VAL A 148 -12.92 28.60 -11.81
N ARG A 149 -13.88 29.51 -11.87
CA ARG A 149 -15.24 29.30 -11.40
C ARG A 149 -15.92 28.10 -12.07
N ASP A 150 -15.80 28.00 -13.38
CA ASP A 150 -16.39 26.89 -14.17
C ASP A 150 -15.73 25.56 -13.81
N LYS A 151 -14.43 25.54 -13.60
CA LYS A 151 -13.69 24.35 -13.15
C LYS A 151 -14.11 23.91 -11.76
N ILE A 152 -14.25 24.83 -10.82
CA ILE A 152 -14.74 24.54 -9.45
C ILE A 152 -16.17 24.00 -9.52
N LYS A 153 -17.03 24.65 -10.28
CA LYS A 153 -18.43 24.19 -10.49
C LYS A 153 -18.47 22.77 -11.05
N ARG A 154 -17.64 22.48 -12.04
CA ARG A 154 -17.52 21.13 -12.62
C ARG A 154 -17.13 20.11 -11.54
N SER A 155 -16.11 20.40 -10.73
CA SER A 155 -15.66 19.51 -9.65
C SER A 155 -16.76 19.25 -8.63
N LEU A 156 -17.49 20.28 -8.19
CA LEU A 156 -18.61 20.15 -7.26
C LEU A 156 -19.76 19.28 -7.84
N LEU A 157 -20.03 19.40 -9.13
CA LEU A 157 -21.03 18.56 -9.80
C LEU A 157 -20.60 17.08 -9.85
N ILE A 158 -19.32 16.81 -10.13
CA ILE A 158 -18.74 15.47 -10.07
C ILE A 158 -18.85 14.91 -8.66
N GLU A 159 -18.46 15.70 -7.65
CA GLU A 159 -18.55 15.32 -6.24
C GLU A 159 -19.98 14.96 -5.82
N GLN A 160 -20.99 15.71 -6.22
CA GLN A 160 -22.40 15.41 -5.92
C GLN A 160 -22.82 14.03 -6.45
N VAL A 161 -22.40 13.65 -7.67
CA VAL A 161 -22.70 12.32 -8.21
C VAL A 161 -21.96 11.24 -7.42
N LEU A 162 -20.66 11.42 -7.18
CA LEU A 162 -19.85 10.44 -6.42
C LEU A 162 -20.37 10.28 -5.00
N LYS A 163 -20.73 11.36 -4.33
CA LYS A 163 -21.30 11.35 -2.99
C LYS A 163 -22.62 10.57 -2.95
N SER A 164 -23.50 10.78 -3.92
CA SER A 164 -24.82 10.11 -3.93
C SER A 164 -24.74 8.63 -4.38
N ASP A 165 -23.93 8.33 -5.40
CA ASP A 165 -23.91 7.01 -6.03
C ASP A 165 -22.87 6.06 -5.42
N VAL A 166 -21.82 6.60 -4.81
CA VAL A 166 -20.71 5.81 -4.28
C VAL A 166 -20.56 5.99 -2.76
N GLU A 167 -20.24 7.20 -2.30
CA GLU A 167 -19.87 7.46 -0.91
C GLU A 167 -21.01 7.13 0.07
N ALA A 168 -22.19 7.70 -0.14
CA ALA A 168 -23.34 7.45 0.73
C ALA A 168 -23.74 5.97 0.80
N LYS A 169 -23.49 5.22 -0.28
CA LYS A 169 -23.79 3.78 -0.36
C LYS A 169 -22.64 2.90 0.12
N SER A 170 -21.45 3.43 0.26
CA SER A 170 -20.26 2.68 0.70
C SER A 170 -20.18 2.48 2.21
N THR A 171 -21.03 3.15 2.97
CA THR A 171 -21.07 2.99 4.44
C THR A 171 -21.27 1.54 4.83
N VAL A 172 -20.56 1.11 5.89
CA VAL A 172 -20.61 -0.24 6.45
C VAL A 172 -21.06 -0.14 7.91
N SER A 173 -22.12 -0.86 8.27
CA SER A 173 -22.60 -0.91 9.64
C SER A 173 -21.72 -1.81 10.52
N TRP A 174 -21.76 -1.61 11.83
CA TRP A 174 -21.06 -2.50 12.77
C TRP A 174 -21.59 -3.94 12.73
N ALA A 175 -22.85 -4.13 12.39
CA ALA A 175 -23.43 -5.45 12.19
C ALA A 175 -22.82 -6.17 10.98
N ASP A 176 -22.60 -5.43 9.86
CA ASP A 176 -21.95 -6.00 8.67
C ASP A 176 -20.49 -6.37 8.97
N VAL A 177 -19.78 -5.52 9.74
CA VAL A 177 -18.39 -5.80 10.17
C VAL A 177 -18.33 -7.07 11.00
N LYS A 178 -19.25 -7.22 11.97
CA LYS A 178 -19.31 -8.41 12.82
C LYS A 178 -19.64 -9.66 11.99
N ALA A 179 -20.62 -9.56 11.10
CA ALA A 179 -20.99 -10.67 10.21
C ALA A 179 -19.83 -11.09 9.29
N TYR A 180 -19.05 -10.13 8.79
CA TYR A 180 -17.85 -10.43 8.01
C TYR A 180 -16.79 -11.15 8.85
N TYR A 181 -16.50 -10.65 10.06
CA TYR A 181 -15.55 -11.26 10.99
C TYR A 181 -15.94 -12.72 11.28
N ASP A 182 -17.20 -12.96 11.65
CA ASP A 182 -17.70 -14.31 11.99
C ASP A 182 -17.63 -15.27 10.80
N LYS A 183 -17.95 -14.78 9.60
CA LYS A 183 -17.88 -15.57 8.38
C LYS A 183 -16.46 -15.89 7.92
N HIS A 184 -15.48 -15.08 8.31
CA HIS A 184 -14.10 -15.18 7.83
C HIS A 184 -13.11 -15.35 8.98
N SER A 185 -13.50 -16.06 10.06
CA SER A 185 -12.69 -16.24 11.28
C SER A 185 -11.25 -16.70 10.99
N ALA A 186 -11.06 -17.53 9.97
CA ALA A 186 -9.73 -17.98 9.57
C ALA A 186 -8.78 -16.85 9.17
N LYS A 187 -9.29 -15.68 8.71
CA LYS A 187 -8.45 -14.50 8.38
C LYS A 187 -7.94 -13.77 9.61
N PHE A 188 -8.55 -14.02 10.76
CA PHE A 188 -8.22 -13.40 12.03
C PHE A 188 -7.48 -14.36 12.97
N LEU A 189 -7.08 -15.52 12.45
CA LEU A 189 -6.22 -16.44 13.17
C LEU A 189 -4.77 -15.99 13.07
N VAL A 190 -4.17 -15.70 14.20
CA VAL A 190 -2.70 -15.59 14.31
C VAL A 190 -2.16 -17.01 14.37
N PRO A 191 -1.35 -17.45 13.41
CA PRO A 191 -0.84 -18.81 13.38
C PRO A 191 0.10 -19.07 14.55
N GLU A 192 0.23 -20.34 14.92
CA GLU A 192 1.24 -20.79 15.85
C GLU A 192 2.64 -20.55 15.27
N SER A 193 3.51 -19.92 16.03
CA SER A 193 4.85 -19.56 15.57
C SER A 193 5.91 -19.73 16.66
N PHE A 194 7.15 -19.89 16.21
CA PHE A 194 8.30 -20.09 17.06
C PHE A 194 9.38 -19.05 16.73
N SER A 195 9.98 -18.49 17.75
CA SER A 195 11.22 -17.71 17.64
C SER A 195 12.35 -18.52 18.26
N PHE A 196 13.41 -18.74 17.52
CA PHE A 196 14.51 -19.60 17.94
C PHE A 196 15.84 -19.17 17.31
N GLN A 197 16.93 -19.62 17.92
CA GLN A 197 18.26 -19.56 17.31
C GLN A 197 18.64 -20.95 16.83
N LEU A 198 19.43 -21.00 15.76
CA LEU A 198 19.77 -22.22 15.06
C LEU A 198 21.27 -22.30 14.81
N ILE A 199 21.87 -23.49 15.05
CA ILE A 199 23.20 -23.87 14.59
C ILE A 199 23.03 -25.05 13.66
N SER A 200 23.52 -24.95 12.43
CA SER A 200 23.52 -26.04 11.45
C SER A 200 24.94 -26.46 11.12
N ILE A 201 25.17 -27.77 11.12
CA ILE A 201 26.36 -28.41 10.61
C ILE A 201 26.01 -29.12 9.31
N LEU A 202 26.60 -28.67 8.20
CA LEU A 202 26.30 -29.12 6.86
C LEU A 202 27.39 -30.07 6.38
N PRO A 203 27.09 -31.36 6.17
CA PRO A 203 28.04 -32.25 5.48
C PRO A 203 28.18 -31.83 4.03
N PRO A 204 29.25 -32.26 3.33
CA PRO A 204 29.41 -31.99 1.90
C PRO A 204 28.20 -32.48 1.08
N ARG A 205 27.96 -31.88 -0.09
CA ARG A 205 26.91 -32.36 -1.00
C ARG A 205 27.15 -33.83 -1.39
N ASN A 206 26.11 -34.66 -1.31
CA ASN A 206 26.16 -36.11 -1.53
C ASN A 206 27.19 -36.79 -0.59
N PRO A 207 26.97 -36.71 0.73
CA PRO A 207 27.94 -37.17 1.70
C PRO A 207 28.04 -38.70 1.64
N SER A 208 29.29 -39.19 1.69
CA SER A 208 29.53 -40.59 1.97
C SER A 208 29.12 -40.96 3.41
N PRO A 209 28.93 -42.27 3.73
CA PRO A 209 28.66 -42.65 5.13
C PRO A 209 29.67 -42.13 6.13
N ASP A 210 30.93 -41.97 5.74
CA ASP A 210 31.96 -41.44 6.62
C ASP A 210 31.80 -39.89 6.82
N HIS A 211 31.43 -39.17 5.80
CA HIS A 211 31.10 -37.75 5.92
C HIS A 211 29.88 -37.54 6.82
N GLN A 212 28.88 -38.40 6.77
CA GLN A 212 27.70 -38.32 7.65
C GLN A 212 28.10 -38.58 9.11
N LYS A 213 28.92 -39.62 9.37
CA LYS A 213 29.43 -39.90 10.71
C LYS A 213 30.24 -38.74 11.27
N GLU A 214 31.10 -38.16 10.46
CA GLU A 214 31.91 -37.00 10.86
C GLU A 214 31.03 -35.74 11.11
N GLY A 215 30.04 -35.48 10.28
CA GLY A 215 29.06 -34.41 10.49
C GLY A 215 28.31 -34.57 11.80
N LEU A 216 27.82 -35.78 12.10
CA LEU A 216 27.15 -36.08 13.34
C LEU A 216 28.10 -35.94 14.56
N ARG A 217 29.36 -36.40 14.44
CA ARG A 217 30.37 -36.23 15.49
C ARG A 217 30.60 -34.75 15.80
N ARG A 218 30.81 -33.91 14.80
CA ARG A 218 30.96 -32.44 14.92
C ARG A 218 29.73 -31.82 15.57
N ALA A 219 28.53 -32.18 15.11
CA ALA A 219 27.29 -31.69 15.69
C ALA A 219 27.14 -32.04 17.17
N ASN A 220 27.52 -33.24 17.57
CA ASN A 220 27.52 -33.65 19.01
C ASN A 220 28.54 -32.89 19.86
N GLU A 221 29.68 -32.53 19.31
CA GLU A 221 30.67 -31.68 20.03
C GLU A 221 30.14 -30.26 20.21
N VAL A 222 29.57 -29.67 19.16
CA VAL A 222 28.92 -28.36 19.22
C VAL A 222 27.73 -28.38 20.19
N TRP A 223 26.93 -29.43 20.15
CA TRP A 223 25.78 -29.62 21.04
C TRP A 223 26.17 -29.60 22.52
N LYS A 224 27.26 -30.24 22.93
CA LYS A 224 27.75 -30.18 24.32
C LYS A 224 28.02 -28.74 24.77
N THR A 225 28.62 -27.95 23.89
CA THR A 225 28.87 -26.53 24.14
C THR A 225 27.56 -25.72 24.15
N ALA A 226 26.66 -25.97 23.18
CA ALA A 226 25.38 -25.29 23.08
C ALA A 226 24.50 -25.56 24.33
N LYS A 227 24.45 -26.78 24.84
CA LYS A 227 23.73 -27.15 26.09
C LYS A 227 24.25 -26.43 27.33
N ALA A 228 25.51 -26.02 27.34
CA ALA A 228 26.09 -25.26 28.44
C ALA A 228 25.75 -23.76 28.39
N THR A 229 25.28 -23.24 27.28
CA THR A 229 24.87 -21.82 27.13
C THR A 229 23.62 -21.53 27.95
N LYS A 230 23.62 -20.35 28.63
CA LYS A 230 22.53 -19.96 29.53
C LYS A 230 21.70 -18.77 28.97
N SER A 231 22.19 -18.12 27.93
CA SER A 231 21.57 -16.92 27.40
C SER A 231 21.43 -16.95 25.87
N TYR A 232 20.58 -16.07 25.36
CA TYR A 232 20.45 -15.78 23.92
C TYR A 232 21.82 -15.38 23.32
N GLN A 233 22.54 -14.52 24.03
CA GLN A 233 23.84 -14.00 23.61
C GLN A 233 24.89 -15.11 23.49
N GLU A 234 25.01 -15.96 24.53
CA GLU A 234 26.00 -17.04 24.54
C GLU A 234 25.78 -18.05 23.41
N PHE A 235 24.50 -18.44 23.17
CA PHE A 235 24.17 -19.33 22.08
C PHE A 235 24.39 -18.65 20.71
N GLY A 236 24.03 -17.36 20.59
CA GLY A 236 24.23 -16.59 19.37
C GLY A 236 25.70 -16.44 18.98
N ILE A 237 26.58 -16.13 19.92
CA ILE A 237 28.04 -16.08 19.71
C ILE A 237 28.58 -17.44 19.25
N LEU A 238 28.07 -18.53 19.86
CA LEU A 238 28.43 -19.88 19.41
C LEU A 238 27.95 -20.12 17.97
N ALA A 239 26.71 -19.73 17.64
CA ALA A 239 26.15 -19.85 16.29
C ALA A 239 26.98 -19.09 15.26
N GLU A 240 27.35 -17.84 15.52
CA GLU A 240 28.25 -17.06 14.66
C GLU A 240 29.58 -17.77 14.38
N LYS A 241 30.11 -18.44 15.39
CA LYS A 241 31.39 -19.09 15.29
C LYS A 241 31.38 -20.42 14.56
N VAL A 242 30.32 -21.22 14.73
CA VAL A 242 30.33 -22.64 14.31
C VAL A 242 29.24 -23.04 13.34
N SER A 243 28.18 -22.23 13.17
CA SER A 243 27.10 -22.54 12.23
C SER A 243 27.58 -22.40 10.80
N GLU A 244 27.11 -23.28 9.95
CA GLU A 244 27.42 -23.33 8.53
C GLU A 244 26.25 -22.85 7.63
N ASP A 245 25.17 -22.33 8.26
CA ASP A 245 24.06 -21.71 7.55
C ASP A 245 24.22 -20.18 7.39
N ASP A 246 23.36 -19.59 6.55
CA ASP A 246 23.41 -18.15 6.25
C ASP A 246 22.99 -17.26 7.42
N PHE A 247 22.20 -17.78 8.38
CA PHE A 247 21.73 -17.01 9.54
C PHE A 247 22.79 -16.85 10.63
N ARG A 248 23.94 -17.50 10.52
CA ARG A 248 25.05 -17.36 11.46
C ARG A 248 25.43 -15.91 11.74
N VAL A 249 25.42 -15.05 10.70
CA VAL A 249 25.77 -13.61 10.81
C VAL A 249 24.78 -12.82 11.67
N ASN A 250 23.61 -13.38 11.94
CA ASN A 250 22.56 -12.82 12.80
C ASN A 250 22.38 -13.69 14.07
N MET A 251 23.46 -14.27 14.60
CA MET A 251 23.42 -15.13 15.81
C MET A 251 22.52 -16.37 15.62
N GLY A 252 22.30 -16.84 14.41
CA GLY A 252 21.38 -17.92 14.09
C GLY A 252 19.89 -17.60 14.32
N ASP A 253 19.51 -16.33 14.41
CA ASP A 253 18.19 -15.88 14.88
C ASP A 253 17.10 -16.01 13.80
N HIS A 254 16.02 -16.69 14.16
CA HIS A 254 14.80 -16.87 13.39
C HIS A 254 13.61 -16.34 14.20
N LYS A 255 12.96 -15.29 13.70
CA LYS A 255 11.85 -14.60 14.39
C LYS A 255 10.52 -15.00 13.84
N SER A 256 9.60 -15.42 14.73
CA SER A 256 8.19 -15.68 14.40
C SER A 256 7.99 -16.56 13.16
N VAL A 257 8.71 -17.67 13.06
CA VAL A 257 8.52 -18.64 11.98
C VAL A 257 7.25 -19.43 12.26
N GLU A 258 6.33 -19.43 11.32
CA GLU A 258 5.07 -20.15 11.44
C GLU A 258 5.31 -21.68 11.42
N ARG A 259 4.49 -22.39 12.16
CA ARG A 259 4.62 -23.84 12.35
C ARG A 259 4.65 -24.61 11.03
N ASP A 260 3.83 -24.22 10.06
CA ASP A 260 3.71 -24.88 8.75
C ASP A 260 4.91 -24.64 7.82
N GLN A 261 5.75 -23.66 8.13
CA GLN A 261 7.00 -23.36 7.42
C GLN A 261 8.19 -24.17 7.95
N LEU A 262 8.00 -24.91 9.05
CA LEU A 262 9.07 -25.67 9.69
C LEU A 262 9.03 -27.16 9.32
N PRO A 263 10.21 -27.81 9.17
CA PRO A 263 10.28 -29.25 9.02
C PRO A 263 9.63 -29.98 10.22
N PRO A 264 8.91 -31.10 9.99
CA PRO A 264 8.19 -31.81 11.06
C PRO A 264 9.07 -32.20 12.26
N GLN A 265 10.35 -32.56 12.01
CA GLN A 265 11.31 -32.92 13.06
C GLN A 265 11.64 -31.74 13.97
N VAL A 266 11.75 -30.54 13.36
CA VAL A 266 11.99 -29.28 14.09
C VAL A 266 10.75 -28.91 14.91
N VAL A 267 9.56 -28.98 14.32
CA VAL A 267 8.29 -28.73 15.02
C VAL A 267 8.16 -29.63 16.25
N LYS A 268 8.42 -30.94 16.08
CA LYS A 268 8.35 -31.88 17.17
C LYS A 268 9.28 -31.49 18.33
N ALA A 269 10.53 -31.14 18.02
CA ALA A 269 11.49 -30.74 19.04
C ALA A 269 11.05 -29.42 19.74
N LEU A 270 10.60 -28.41 18.98
CA LEU A 270 10.18 -27.12 19.53
C LEU A 270 8.98 -27.23 20.45
N LEU A 271 8.03 -28.12 20.14
CA LEU A 271 6.83 -28.35 20.98
C LEU A 271 7.17 -28.96 22.37
N ASP A 272 8.22 -29.76 22.42
CA ASP A 272 8.68 -30.40 23.67
C ASP A 272 9.58 -29.48 24.50
N MET A 273 9.93 -28.28 23.98
CA MET A 273 10.88 -27.38 24.64
C MET A 273 10.18 -26.22 25.35
N LYS A 274 10.85 -25.70 26.39
CA LYS A 274 10.50 -24.42 27.03
C LYS A 274 11.44 -23.32 26.52
N PRO A 275 10.97 -22.06 26.47
CA PRO A 275 11.85 -20.94 26.17
C PRO A 275 13.14 -20.96 26.98
N GLY A 276 14.27 -20.76 26.29
CA GLY A 276 15.61 -20.86 26.86
C GLY A 276 16.26 -22.23 26.77
N GLN A 277 15.53 -23.29 26.49
CA GLN A 277 16.09 -24.62 26.31
C GLN A 277 16.76 -24.80 24.94
N VAL A 278 17.77 -25.67 24.92
CA VAL A 278 18.50 -26.10 23.73
C VAL A 278 18.07 -27.54 23.39
N SER A 279 17.78 -27.80 22.14
CA SER A 279 17.36 -29.11 21.62
C SER A 279 18.49 -30.14 21.69
N ASP A 280 18.18 -31.39 21.47
CA ASP A 280 19.16 -32.37 21.01
C ASP A 280 19.53 -32.11 19.56
N VAL A 281 20.50 -32.84 19.01
CA VAL A 281 20.87 -32.76 17.60
C VAL A 281 19.70 -33.32 16.76
N ILE A 282 19.18 -32.51 15.89
CA ILE A 282 18.05 -32.84 14.98
C ILE A 282 18.61 -33.00 13.57
N GLN A 283 18.35 -34.12 12.95
CA GLN A 283 18.69 -34.30 11.54
C GLN A 283 17.55 -33.75 10.67
N VAL A 284 17.87 -32.77 9.84
CA VAL A 284 16.95 -32.19 8.83
C VAL A 284 17.61 -32.40 7.48
N GLU A 285 17.05 -33.32 6.69
CA GLU A 285 17.68 -33.78 5.46
C GLU A 285 19.11 -34.27 5.68
N GLN A 286 20.10 -33.56 5.17
CA GLN A 286 21.52 -33.88 5.33
C GLN A 286 22.20 -33.05 6.45
N ALA A 287 21.52 -32.02 6.94
CA ALA A 287 22.04 -31.12 7.98
C ALA A 287 21.79 -31.68 9.39
N TYR A 288 22.71 -31.42 10.31
CA TYR A 288 22.55 -31.64 11.74
C TYR A 288 22.34 -30.28 12.41
N THR A 289 21.19 -30.14 13.04
CA THR A 289 20.71 -28.85 13.55
C THR A 289 20.54 -28.90 15.07
N ILE A 290 20.96 -27.84 15.75
CA ILE A 290 20.76 -27.60 17.16
C ILE A 290 20.02 -26.29 17.33
N ILE A 291 18.94 -26.31 18.13
CA ILE A 291 18.01 -25.17 18.25
C ILE A 291 17.94 -24.72 19.69
N ARG A 292 17.96 -23.41 19.93
CA ARG A 292 17.57 -22.79 21.19
C ARG A 292 16.22 -22.11 21.01
N LEU A 293 15.21 -22.60 21.73
CA LEU A 293 13.89 -21.95 21.68
C LEU A 293 13.92 -20.62 22.43
N ASN A 294 13.53 -19.53 21.79
CA ASN A 294 13.45 -18.20 22.40
C ASN A 294 12.02 -17.86 22.83
N ALA A 295 11.03 -18.13 21.96
CA ALA A 295 9.62 -17.95 22.26
C ALA A 295 8.74 -18.93 21.47
N HIS A 296 7.62 -19.31 22.06
CA HIS A 296 6.56 -20.08 21.42
C HIS A 296 5.25 -19.28 21.55
N THR A 297 4.69 -18.86 20.43
CA THR A 297 3.43 -18.15 20.36
C THR A 297 2.36 -19.13 19.88
N LEU A 298 1.38 -19.41 20.72
CA LEU A 298 0.27 -20.29 20.37
C LEU A 298 -0.65 -19.62 19.34
N ALA A 299 -1.24 -20.43 18.49
CA ALA A 299 -2.30 -19.96 17.59
C ALA A 299 -3.44 -19.36 18.44
N LYS A 300 -3.89 -18.18 18.02
CA LYS A 300 -5.01 -17.49 18.68
C LYS A 300 -5.85 -16.73 17.66
N GLU A 301 -7.13 -16.65 17.87
CA GLU A 301 -8.00 -15.75 17.15
C GLU A 301 -7.80 -14.31 17.67
N GLN A 302 -7.64 -13.36 16.75
CA GLN A 302 -7.64 -11.94 17.11
C GLN A 302 -9.06 -11.55 17.55
N PRO A 303 -9.25 -10.99 18.76
CA PRO A 303 -10.58 -10.59 19.20
C PRO A 303 -11.21 -9.56 18.26
N PHE A 304 -12.52 -9.67 18.04
CA PHE A 304 -13.27 -8.72 17.21
C PHE A 304 -13.02 -7.26 17.62
N GLU A 305 -12.99 -7.00 18.92
CA GLU A 305 -12.76 -5.66 19.47
C GLU A 305 -11.44 -5.03 19.02
N ASP A 306 -10.41 -5.84 18.83
CA ASP A 306 -9.07 -5.38 18.45
C ASP A 306 -9.02 -5.02 16.95
N VAL A 307 -9.78 -5.71 16.11
CA VAL A 307 -9.71 -5.56 14.64
C VAL A 307 -10.87 -4.79 14.03
N LYS A 308 -11.97 -4.59 14.75
CA LYS A 308 -13.23 -4.07 14.17
C LYS A 308 -13.11 -2.73 13.47
N SER A 309 -12.27 -1.81 13.98
CA SER A 309 -12.14 -0.46 13.44
C SER A 309 -11.40 -0.47 12.11
N GLU A 310 -10.30 -1.20 12.03
CA GLU A 310 -9.53 -1.39 10.81
C GLU A 310 -10.35 -2.16 9.77
N LEU A 311 -10.98 -3.25 10.18
CA LEU A 311 -11.84 -4.06 9.33
C LEU A 311 -13.00 -3.25 8.74
N ARG A 312 -13.61 -2.35 9.52
CA ARG A 312 -14.67 -1.47 9.01
C ARG A 312 -14.13 -0.54 7.92
N THR A 313 -12.95 0.04 8.15
CA THR A 313 -12.29 0.93 7.17
C THR A 313 -12.01 0.19 5.87
N ASP A 314 -11.47 -1.02 5.96
CA ASP A 314 -11.16 -1.85 4.79
C ASP A 314 -12.42 -2.27 4.03
N LEU A 315 -13.45 -2.71 4.75
CA LEU A 315 -14.73 -3.08 4.13
C LEU A 315 -15.40 -1.88 3.46
N GLN A 316 -15.34 -0.70 4.07
CA GLN A 316 -15.88 0.52 3.50
C GLN A 316 -15.10 0.95 2.25
N LYS A 317 -13.77 0.87 2.29
CA LYS A 317 -12.90 1.13 1.14
C LYS A 317 -13.20 0.18 -0.01
N ASN A 318 -13.25 -1.11 0.25
CA ASN A 318 -13.56 -2.12 -0.76
C ASN A 318 -14.95 -1.89 -1.39
N LYS A 319 -15.94 -1.58 -0.56
CA LYS A 319 -17.30 -1.29 -1.02
C LYS A 319 -17.34 -0.02 -1.88
N TYR A 320 -16.60 1.02 -1.49
CA TYR A 320 -16.45 2.24 -2.25
C TYR A 320 -15.85 1.97 -3.65
N GLU A 321 -14.76 1.20 -3.71
CA GLU A 321 -14.11 0.85 -4.96
C GLU A 321 -15.01 0.03 -5.89
N HIS A 322 -15.75 -0.93 -5.34
CA HIS A 322 -16.74 -1.70 -6.10
C HIS A 322 -17.86 -0.83 -6.67
N LEU A 323 -18.41 0.08 -5.86
CA LEU A 323 -19.48 0.99 -6.29
C LEU A 323 -18.98 1.95 -7.36
N ARG A 324 -17.76 2.46 -7.21
CA ARG A 324 -17.12 3.33 -8.20
C ARG A 324 -16.89 2.60 -9.53
N ALA A 325 -16.36 1.38 -9.49
CA ALA A 325 -16.17 0.57 -10.69
C ALA A 325 -17.51 0.23 -11.39
N ALA A 326 -18.54 -0.06 -10.59
CA ALA A 326 -19.89 -0.28 -11.12
C ALA A 326 -20.48 0.98 -11.77
N LEU A 327 -20.24 2.16 -11.18
CA LEU A 327 -20.62 3.45 -11.75
C LEU A 327 -19.89 3.68 -13.09
N ASP A 328 -18.57 3.52 -13.14
CA ASP A 328 -17.77 3.67 -14.35
C ASP A 328 -18.27 2.76 -15.47
N LYS A 329 -18.44 1.47 -15.16
CA LYS A 329 -18.98 0.50 -16.13
C LYS A 329 -20.33 0.94 -16.67
N ARG A 330 -21.28 1.31 -15.82
CA ARG A 330 -22.62 1.78 -16.22
C ARG A 330 -22.57 3.01 -17.12
N LEU A 331 -21.69 3.97 -16.79
CA LEU A 331 -21.58 5.20 -17.58
C LEU A 331 -20.97 4.93 -18.96
N ARG A 332 -19.98 4.03 -19.05
CA ARG A 332 -19.35 3.63 -20.32
C ARG A 332 -20.28 2.87 -21.23
N GLU A 333 -21.18 2.04 -20.72
CA GLU A 333 -22.16 1.29 -21.52
C GLU A 333 -23.05 2.21 -22.35
N ASN A 334 -23.26 3.46 -21.93
CA ASN A 334 -24.10 4.44 -22.58
C ASN A 334 -23.33 5.61 -23.22
N ALA A 335 -22.02 5.47 -23.37
CA ALA A 335 -21.14 6.52 -23.86
C ALA A 335 -20.31 6.07 -25.06
N LYS A 336 -20.05 7.01 -25.96
CA LYS A 336 -19.07 6.85 -27.02
C LYS A 336 -17.72 7.35 -26.54
N VAL A 337 -16.80 6.44 -26.24
CA VAL A 337 -15.43 6.75 -25.80
C VAL A 337 -14.46 6.36 -26.92
N GLU A 338 -13.66 7.32 -27.36
CA GLU A 338 -12.62 7.14 -28.37
C GLU A 338 -11.27 7.55 -27.75
N VAL A 339 -10.30 6.64 -27.70
CA VAL A 339 -8.91 6.91 -27.33
C VAL A 339 -8.13 7.17 -28.61
N LEU A 340 -7.28 8.24 -28.64
CA LEU A 340 -6.60 8.76 -29.82
C LEU A 340 -5.08 8.56 -29.76
#